data_0f6fa844f0a924852ba6b7131e87fb98
#
_entry.id   0f6fa844f0a924852ba6b7131e87fb98
#
_cell.length_a   1.000
_cell.length_b   1.000
_cell.length_c   1.000
_cell.angle_alpha   90.00
_cell.angle_beta   90.00
_cell.angle_gamma   90.00
#
_symmetry.space_group_name_H-M   'P 1'
#
loop_
_entity.id
_entity.type
_entity.pdbx_description
1 polymer ?
#
loop_
_entity_poly.entity_id
_entity_poly.type
_entity_poly.pdbx_seq_one_letter_code
_entity_poly.pdbx_strand_id
1 'polypeptide(L)'
;MTPNSNSRREFLRLSSLSGLGLMLGVSSFAKNASLVKLSAEAIQLEINPFIIIDNLGNITLVNPRPDMGQGSTQAVPSLLAEELEVSLEKVKLIQSDGKSKYGSQLSGGSSSVRELWEPLRKAGAAAREMLTETAAKRWGVPVANCYAQDGRILQRNSDKSFSYGELADEAAKLPVPTNPKLKDPKDFKIIGKNKPRLDVPARVTGKAVFGLDVELPGMVYAAMLHAPAIH
;
A
#
# COMPACT_ATOMS: atom_id res chain seq x y z
N MET A 1 -6.40 -49.38 4.12
CA MET A 1 -6.22 -48.06 4.74
C MET A 1 -6.82 -47.01 3.82
N THR A 2 -8.00 -46.54 4.15
CA THR A 2 -8.76 -45.55 3.34
C THR A 2 -8.37 -44.12 3.76
N PRO A 3 -8.13 -43.20 2.85
CA PRO A 3 -7.85 -41.81 3.20
C PRO A 3 -9.12 -41.10 3.65
N ASN A 4 -9.07 -40.51 4.85
CA ASN A 4 -10.11 -39.68 5.42
C ASN A 4 -10.32 -38.43 4.55
N SER A 5 -11.45 -38.35 3.87
CA SER A 5 -11.89 -37.14 3.18
C SER A 5 -12.53 -36.20 4.19
N ASN A 6 -11.79 -35.19 4.64
CA ASN A 6 -12.39 -34.09 5.39
C ASN A 6 -13.42 -33.40 4.53
N SER A 7 -14.69 -33.45 4.94
CA SER A 7 -15.78 -32.88 4.18
C SER A 7 -15.68 -31.33 4.15
N ARG A 8 -16.12 -30.71 3.04
CA ARG A 8 -16.19 -29.23 2.90
C ARG A 8 -16.90 -28.55 4.07
N ARG A 9 -17.77 -29.27 4.77
CA ARG A 9 -18.50 -28.81 5.94
C ARG A 9 -17.61 -28.70 7.19
N GLU A 10 -16.63 -29.56 7.34
CA GLU A 10 -15.66 -29.54 8.43
C GLU A 10 -14.62 -28.42 8.25
N PHE A 11 -14.19 -28.20 7.00
CA PHE A 11 -13.34 -27.06 6.65
C PHE A 11 -14.02 -25.73 6.96
N LEU A 12 -15.32 -25.58 6.60
CA LEU A 12 -16.08 -24.37 6.90
C LEU A 12 -16.36 -24.17 8.39
N ARG A 13 -16.50 -25.26 9.16
CA ARG A 13 -16.61 -25.19 10.62
C ARG A 13 -15.31 -24.75 11.31
N LEU A 14 -14.18 -25.18 10.83
CA LEU A 14 -12.87 -24.79 11.36
C LEU A 14 -12.50 -23.35 10.97
N SER A 15 -12.90 -22.88 9.80
CA SER A 15 -12.66 -21.50 9.39
C SER A 15 -13.59 -20.47 10.04
N SER A 16 -14.78 -20.86 10.51
CA SER A 16 -15.68 -19.96 11.25
C SER A 16 -15.31 -19.83 12.74
N LEU A 17 -14.43 -20.68 13.27
CA LEU A 17 -13.95 -20.62 14.65
C LEU A 17 -12.68 -19.76 14.83
N SER A 18 -12.06 -19.30 13.76
CA SER A 18 -10.88 -18.43 13.82
C SER A 18 -11.18 -16.94 14.00
N GLY A 19 -12.46 -16.56 14.11
CA GLY A 19 -12.91 -15.17 14.24
C GLY A 19 -13.33 -14.71 15.66
N LEU A 20 -13.36 -15.59 16.67
CA LEU A 20 -13.72 -15.19 18.04
C LEU A 20 -12.94 -16.03 19.03
N GLY A 21 -12.08 -15.38 19.81
CA GLY A 21 -11.36 -15.99 20.90
C GLY A 21 -12.27 -16.58 21.95
N LEU A 22 -12.34 -17.91 22.02
CA LEU A 22 -12.78 -18.68 23.18
C LEU A 22 -11.77 -19.80 23.38
N MET A 23 -10.65 -19.45 24.03
CA MET A 23 -9.84 -20.42 24.75
C MET A 23 -10.45 -20.56 26.15
N LEU A 24 -11.38 -21.49 26.31
CA LEU A 24 -11.73 -22.04 27.60
C LEU A 24 -11.53 -23.56 27.54
N GLY A 25 -10.50 -24.02 28.21
CA GLY A 25 -10.42 -25.37 28.74
C GLY A 25 -9.67 -26.41 27.89
N VAL A 26 -8.35 -26.32 27.79
CA VAL A 26 -7.48 -27.51 27.82
C VAL A 26 -6.24 -27.18 28.66
N SER A 27 -6.40 -27.15 29.95
CA SER A 27 -5.30 -27.24 30.88
C SER A 27 -5.06 -28.72 31.16
N SER A 28 -4.07 -29.32 30.48
CA SER A 28 -3.25 -30.45 30.90
C SER A 28 -2.65 -31.14 29.67
N PHE A 29 -1.59 -30.59 29.11
CA PHE A 29 -0.51 -31.28 28.40
C PHE A 29 0.30 -30.24 27.59
N ALA A 30 0.99 -29.34 28.25
CA ALA A 30 2.06 -28.58 27.60
C ALA A 30 3.04 -28.02 28.63
N LYS A 31 3.88 -28.87 29.15
CA LYS A 31 5.23 -28.43 29.55
C LYS A 31 6.02 -28.32 28.24
N ASN A 32 6.39 -27.10 27.86
CA ASN A 32 7.11 -26.68 26.65
C ASN A 32 6.27 -26.21 25.44
N ALA A 33 5.22 -25.44 25.68
CA ALA A 33 4.71 -24.56 24.64
C ALA A 33 5.44 -23.21 24.75
N SER A 34 6.47 -22.99 23.91
CA SER A 34 6.90 -21.64 23.56
C SER A 34 5.66 -20.90 23.13
N LEU A 35 5.36 -19.79 23.81
CA LEU A 35 4.29 -18.86 23.41
C LEU A 35 4.63 -18.41 21.98
N VAL A 36 4.02 -19.06 20.98
CA VAL A 36 3.96 -18.54 19.64
C VAL A 36 3.16 -17.24 19.80
N LYS A 37 3.86 -16.10 19.80
CA LYS A 37 3.24 -14.82 19.56
C LYS A 37 2.54 -14.95 18.21
N LEU A 38 1.22 -15.16 18.23
CA LEU A 38 0.39 -14.85 17.07
C LEU A 38 0.54 -13.34 16.87
N SER A 39 1.51 -12.94 16.09
CA SER A 39 1.51 -11.62 15.48
C SER A 39 0.21 -11.57 14.66
N ALA A 40 -0.69 -10.67 15.01
CA ALA A 40 -1.84 -10.39 14.17
C ALA A 40 -1.26 -10.08 12.77
N GLU A 41 -1.45 -10.99 11.82
CA GLU A 41 -1.04 -10.74 10.44
C GLU A 41 -1.77 -9.49 9.98
N ALA A 42 -1.03 -8.51 9.49
CA ALA A 42 -1.59 -7.28 8.99
C ALA A 42 -2.45 -7.60 7.76
N ILE A 43 -3.75 -7.39 7.86
CA ILE A 43 -4.67 -7.58 6.73
C ILE A 43 -4.47 -6.40 5.80
N GLN A 44 -3.94 -6.67 4.61
CA GLN A 44 -3.74 -5.66 3.57
C GLN A 44 -5.04 -5.44 2.79
N LEU A 45 -5.48 -4.19 2.73
CA LEU A 45 -6.68 -3.77 2.02
C LEU A 45 -6.29 -2.87 0.85
N GLU A 46 -6.56 -3.34 -0.36
CA GLU A 46 -6.29 -2.59 -1.60
C GLU A 46 -7.46 -1.63 -1.86
N ILE A 47 -7.26 -0.34 -1.55
CA ILE A 47 -8.25 0.72 -1.84
C ILE A 47 -8.35 0.95 -3.35
N ASN A 48 -7.20 0.94 -4.03
CA ASN A 48 -7.07 0.91 -5.48
C ASN A 48 -5.70 0.31 -5.83
N PRO A 49 -5.37 0.05 -7.11
CA PRO A 49 -4.11 -0.61 -7.47
C PRO A 49 -2.84 0.05 -6.93
N PHE A 50 -2.89 1.35 -6.63
CA PHE A 50 -1.71 2.13 -6.22
C PHE A 50 -1.63 2.39 -4.72
N ILE A 51 -2.71 2.12 -3.95
CA ILE A 51 -2.80 2.43 -2.52
C ILE A 51 -3.26 1.20 -1.75
N ILE A 52 -2.41 0.73 -0.86
CA ILE A 52 -2.70 -0.38 0.05
C ILE A 52 -2.60 0.16 1.47
N ILE A 53 -3.62 -0.08 2.28
CA ILE A 53 -3.66 0.33 3.69
C ILE A 53 -3.96 -0.92 4.50
N ASP A 54 -3.12 -1.23 5.49
CA ASP A 54 -3.41 -2.35 6.39
C ASP A 54 -4.22 -1.91 7.62
N ASN A 55 -4.76 -2.86 8.33
CA ASN A 55 -5.54 -2.63 9.54
C ASN A 55 -4.73 -2.06 10.72
N LEU A 56 -3.39 -2.05 10.61
CA LEU A 56 -2.48 -1.41 11.58
C LEU A 56 -2.21 0.05 11.23
N GLY A 57 -2.67 0.52 10.08
CA GLY A 57 -2.48 1.88 9.59
C GLY A 57 -1.22 2.08 8.75
N ASN A 58 -0.51 1.02 8.39
CA ASN A 58 0.61 1.14 7.46
C ASN A 58 0.08 1.38 6.04
N ILE A 59 0.64 2.40 5.40
CA ILE A 59 0.25 2.81 4.05
C ILE A 59 1.37 2.44 3.08
N THR A 60 1.03 1.71 2.03
CA THR A 60 1.94 1.37 0.94
C THR A 60 1.47 2.05 -0.34
N LEU A 61 2.36 2.79 -0.99
CA LEU A 61 2.13 3.43 -2.27
C LEU A 61 2.96 2.72 -3.35
N VAL A 62 2.30 2.36 -4.44
CA VAL A 62 2.90 1.61 -5.54
C VAL A 62 3.35 2.58 -6.62
N ASN A 63 4.64 2.52 -6.97
CA ASN A 63 5.20 3.22 -8.13
C ASN A 63 5.06 2.35 -9.38
N PRO A 64 4.27 2.75 -10.40
CA PRO A 64 4.15 1.99 -11.63
C PRO A 64 5.29 2.28 -12.65
N ARG A 65 6.25 3.13 -12.33
CA ARG A 65 7.34 3.52 -13.25
C ARG A 65 8.70 3.07 -12.74
N PRO A 66 9.48 2.29 -13.50
CA PRO A 66 10.84 1.91 -13.10
C PRO A 66 11.73 3.11 -12.82
N ASP A 67 12.53 3.01 -11.78
CA ASP A 67 13.55 4.01 -11.44
C ASP A 67 14.93 3.50 -11.89
N MET A 68 15.59 4.29 -12.74
CA MET A 68 16.94 4.05 -13.24
C MET A 68 17.94 5.07 -12.67
N GLY A 69 17.58 5.71 -11.54
CA GLY A 69 18.33 6.80 -10.93
C GLY A 69 17.68 8.18 -11.12
N GLN A 70 16.65 8.32 -11.98
CA GLN A 70 15.99 9.58 -12.28
C GLN A 70 15.00 10.04 -11.19
N GLY A 71 14.69 9.20 -10.18
CA GLY A 71 13.90 9.58 -9.02
C GLY A 71 12.40 9.29 -9.14
N SER A 72 11.95 8.48 -10.11
CA SER A 72 10.54 8.10 -10.23
C SER A 72 10.01 7.34 -9.03
N THR A 73 10.84 6.58 -8.33
CA THR A 73 10.49 5.88 -7.08
C THR A 73 9.84 6.79 -6.04
N GLN A 74 10.24 8.06 -5.99
CA GLN A 74 9.65 9.04 -5.07
C GLN A 74 8.72 10.01 -5.76
N ALA A 75 9.10 10.54 -6.94
CA ALA A 75 8.35 11.59 -7.62
C ALA A 75 6.94 11.12 -8.03
N VAL A 76 6.81 9.89 -8.50
CA VAL A 76 5.52 9.35 -8.95
C VAL A 76 4.57 9.08 -7.77
N PRO A 77 4.96 8.35 -6.70
CA PRO A 77 4.11 8.21 -5.52
C PRO A 77 3.81 9.51 -4.77
N SER A 78 4.61 10.57 -4.95
CA SER A 78 4.31 11.89 -4.38
C SER A 78 2.96 12.44 -4.85
N LEU A 79 2.52 12.08 -6.06
CA LEU A 79 1.21 12.47 -6.60
C LEU A 79 0.07 11.84 -5.80
N LEU A 80 0.23 10.57 -5.40
CA LEU A 80 -0.72 9.87 -4.53
C LEU A 80 -0.69 10.44 -3.10
N ALA A 81 0.51 10.59 -2.54
CA ALA A 81 0.72 11.05 -1.17
C ALA A 81 0.16 12.45 -0.93
N GLU A 82 0.34 13.37 -1.90
CA GLU A 82 -0.20 14.72 -1.85
C GLU A 82 -1.72 14.72 -1.69
N GLU A 83 -2.42 13.98 -2.53
CA GLU A 83 -3.88 13.93 -2.52
C GLU A 83 -4.43 13.11 -1.35
N LEU A 84 -3.70 12.07 -0.94
CA LEU A 84 -4.06 11.22 0.20
C LEU A 84 -3.77 11.88 1.56
N GLU A 85 -3.15 13.05 1.59
CA GLU A 85 -2.75 13.77 2.81
C GLU A 85 -1.87 12.91 3.73
N VAL A 86 -0.81 12.28 3.17
CA VAL A 86 0.17 11.49 3.92
C VAL A 86 1.58 11.94 3.61
N SER A 87 2.46 11.91 4.62
CA SER A 87 3.87 12.20 4.43
C SER A 87 4.59 11.00 3.79
N LEU A 88 5.51 11.28 2.85
CA LEU A 88 6.31 10.23 2.19
C LEU A 88 7.20 9.46 3.17
N GLU A 89 7.62 10.08 4.25
CA GLU A 89 8.45 9.45 5.29
C GLU A 89 7.66 8.42 6.13
N LYS A 90 6.33 8.51 6.11
CA LYS A 90 5.43 7.64 6.89
C LYS A 90 4.82 6.50 6.06
N VAL A 91 5.14 6.43 4.77
CA VAL A 91 4.58 5.42 3.87
C VAL A 91 5.67 4.52 3.32
N LYS A 92 5.31 3.30 2.98
CA LYS A 92 6.17 2.38 2.25
C LYS A 92 6.01 2.62 0.75
N LEU A 93 7.11 2.85 0.05
CA LEU A 93 7.14 2.94 -1.40
C LEU A 93 7.58 1.60 -1.98
N ILE A 94 6.82 1.05 -2.91
CA ILE A 94 7.17 -0.19 -3.61
C ILE A 94 7.07 -0.01 -5.11
N GLN A 95 7.87 -0.78 -5.85
CA GLN A 95 7.77 -0.87 -7.29
C GLN A 95 6.65 -1.84 -7.68
N SER A 96 5.89 -1.51 -8.72
CA SER A 96 4.92 -2.43 -9.32
C SER A 96 5.58 -3.68 -9.89
N ASP A 97 4.83 -4.77 -9.92
CA ASP A 97 5.29 -6.12 -10.27
C ASP A 97 5.02 -6.53 -11.73
N GLY A 98 4.77 -5.57 -12.61
CA GLY A 98 4.49 -5.82 -14.03
C GLY A 98 3.03 -6.16 -14.37
N LYS A 99 2.14 -6.29 -13.38
CA LYS A 99 0.72 -6.62 -13.63
C LYS A 99 -0.02 -5.52 -14.38
N SER A 100 -0.95 -5.92 -15.24
CA SER A 100 -1.74 -5.01 -16.10
C SER A 100 -2.60 -4.01 -15.33
N LYS A 101 -2.97 -4.31 -14.08
CA LYS A 101 -3.76 -3.40 -13.24
C LYS A 101 -3.11 -2.04 -13.00
N TYR A 102 -1.80 -1.92 -13.18
CA TYR A 102 -1.05 -0.66 -13.03
C TYR A 102 -0.97 0.15 -14.33
N GLY A 103 -1.54 -0.33 -15.44
CA GLY A 103 -1.44 0.30 -16.74
C GLY A 103 -0.02 0.25 -17.32
N SER A 104 0.37 1.28 -18.08
CA SER A 104 1.73 1.38 -18.64
C SER A 104 2.78 1.52 -17.56
N GLN A 105 3.76 0.63 -17.54
CA GLN A 105 4.87 0.62 -16.60
C GLN A 105 6.21 0.95 -17.29
N LEU A 106 6.15 1.65 -18.41
CA LEU A 106 7.32 2.08 -19.18
C LEU A 106 7.86 3.41 -18.65
N SER A 107 9.17 3.49 -18.40
CA SER A 107 9.87 4.75 -18.19
C SER A 107 10.63 5.14 -19.48
N GLY A 108 10.17 6.18 -20.15
CA GLY A 108 10.76 6.70 -21.39
C GLY A 108 10.12 8.03 -21.79
N GLY A 109 10.78 8.80 -22.66
CA GLY A 109 10.24 10.03 -23.21
C GLY A 109 9.82 11.11 -22.20
N SER A 110 10.40 11.10 -21.00
CA SER A 110 10.03 12.01 -19.89
C SER A 110 8.54 11.93 -19.52
N SER A 111 7.93 10.75 -19.68
CA SER A 111 6.48 10.58 -19.54
C SER A 111 6.02 10.23 -18.12
N SER A 112 6.92 9.75 -17.25
CA SER A 112 6.52 9.15 -15.95
C SER A 112 5.63 10.04 -15.10
N VAL A 113 6.00 11.29 -14.86
CA VAL A 113 5.17 12.22 -14.07
C VAL A 113 4.07 12.81 -14.96
N ARG A 114 4.39 13.20 -16.19
CA ARG A 114 3.44 13.86 -17.10
C ARG A 114 2.18 13.02 -17.35
N GLU A 115 2.33 11.74 -17.68
CA GLU A 115 1.20 10.87 -17.97
C GLU A 115 0.45 10.42 -16.71
N LEU A 116 1.13 10.34 -15.57
CA LEU A 116 0.54 9.88 -14.32
C LEU A 116 0.05 11.04 -13.43
N TRP A 117 0.27 12.29 -13.84
CA TRP A 117 -0.12 13.48 -13.07
C TRP A 117 -1.59 13.46 -12.64
N GLU A 118 -2.47 13.33 -13.58
CA GLU A 118 -3.91 13.32 -13.31
C GLU A 118 -4.40 11.96 -12.77
N PRO A 119 -4.04 10.82 -13.38
CA PRO A 119 -4.50 9.51 -12.90
C PRO A 119 -4.15 9.21 -11.45
N LEU A 120 -2.90 9.46 -11.02
CA LEU A 120 -2.51 9.16 -9.65
C LEU A 120 -3.06 10.18 -8.64
N ARG A 121 -3.16 11.44 -9.02
CA ARG A 121 -3.85 12.43 -8.18
C ARG A 121 -5.31 12.05 -7.98
N LYS A 122 -6.02 11.63 -9.03
CA LYS A 122 -7.40 11.12 -8.92
C LYS A 122 -7.48 9.89 -8.02
N ALA A 123 -6.54 8.94 -8.15
CA ALA A 123 -6.51 7.76 -7.29
C ALA A 123 -6.30 8.12 -5.81
N GLY A 124 -5.40 9.04 -5.50
CA GLY A 124 -5.18 9.54 -4.14
C GLY A 124 -6.37 10.29 -3.57
N ALA A 125 -6.97 11.18 -4.37
CA ALA A 125 -8.15 11.95 -3.98
C ALA A 125 -9.38 11.05 -3.75
N ALA A 126 -9.61 10.06 -4.62
CA ALA A 126 -10.69 9.09 -4.45
C ALA A 126 -10.54 8.30 -3.14
N ALA A 127 -9.34 7.82 -2.84
CA ALA A 127 -9.06 7.12 -1.59
C ALA A 127 -9.32 8.02 -0.36
N ARG A 128 -8.88 9.29 -0.41
CA ARG A 128 -9.15 10.28 0.64
C ARG A 128 -10.65 10.50 0.82
N GLU A 129 -11.42 10.64 -0.24
CA GLU A 129 -12.88 10.84 -0.17
C GLU A 129 -13.58 9.62 0.43
N MET A 130 -13.23 8.41 0.00
CA MET A 130 -13.79 7.16 0.54
C MET A 130 -13.52 7.02 2.04
N LEU A 131 -12.30 7.30 2.49
CA LEU A 131 -11.94 7.30 3.91
C LEU A 131 -12.71 8.38 4.70
N THR A 132 -12.84 9.58 4.13
CA THR A 132 -13.56 10.69 4.76
C THR A 132 -15.05 10.40 4.88
N GLU A 133 -15.65 9.83 3.85
CA GLU A 133 -17.06 9.41 3.86
C GLU A 133 -17.31 8.32 4.91
N THR A 134 -16.41 7.35 5.02
CA THR A 134 -16.49 6.29 6.03
C THR A 134 -16.44 6.87 7.44
N ALA A 135 -15.53 7.78 7.73
CA ALA A 135 -15.44 8.44 9.02
C ALA A 135 -16.70 9.25 9.34
N ALA A 136 -17.21 10.01 8.37
CA ALA A 136 -18.43 10.79 8.51
C ALA A 136 -19.63 9.91 8.84
N LYS A 137 -19.77 8.77 8.16
CA LYS A 137 -20.82 7.75 8.44
C LYS A 137 -20.70 7.20 9.86
N ARG A 138 -19.48 6.83 10.30
CA ARG A 138 -19.26 6.31 11.67
C ARG A 138 -19.58 7.34 12.77
N TRP A 139 -19.30 8.62 12.51
CA TRP A 139 -19.63 9.68 13.49
C TRP A 139 -21.07 10.19 13.38
N GLY A 140 -21.79 9.84 12.32
CA GLY A 140 -23.15 10.37 12.06
C GLY A 140 -23.15 11.86 11.76
N VAL A 141 -22.13 12.37 11.08
CA VAL A 141 -21.97 13.80 10.74
C VAL A 141 -21.85 14.02 9.23
N PRO A 142 -22.16 15.24 8.74
CA PRO A 142 -21.91 15.57 7.35
C PRO A 142 -20.42 15.43 6.98
N VAL A 143 -20.13 14.97 5.76
CA VAL A 143 -18.76 14.80 5.24
C VAL A 143 -17.97 16.13 5.31
N ALA A 144 -18.62 17.27 5.14
CA ALA A 144 -18.01 18.60 5.24
C ALA A 144 -17.41 18.90 6.63
N ASN A 145 -17.83 18.18 7.66
CA ASN A 145 -17.29 18.29 9.01
C ASN A 145 -16.06 17.41 9.23
N CYS A 146 -15.62 16.69 8.20
CA CYS A 146 -14.47 15.81 8.25
C CYS A 146 -13.38 16.30 7.29
N TYR A 147 -12.11 16.03 7.63
CA TYR A 147 -10.98 16.33 6.76
C TYR A 147 -9.84 15.35 7.02
N ALA A 148 -9.04 15.13 5.99
CA ALA A 148 -7.87 14.28 6.03
C ALA A 148 -6.62 15.09 6.45
N GLN A 149 -5.79 14.50 7.29
CA GLN A 149 -4.47 15.03 7.65
C GLN A 149 -3.57 13.92 8.18
N ASP A 150 -2.36 13.83 7.64
CA ASP A 150 -1.28 12.93 8.12
C ASP A 150 -1.70 11.47 8.33
N GLY A 151 -2.49 10.91 7.40
CA GLY A 151 -2.96 9.51 7.46
C GLY A 151 -4.10 9.27 8.45
N ARG A 152 -4.80 10.33 8.83
CA ARG A 152 -5.99 10.29 9.70
C ARG A 152 -7.12 11.11 9.10
N ILE A 153 -8.35 10.77 9.47
CA ILE A 153 -9.52 11.63 9.27
C ILE A 153 -9.87 12.26 10.62
N LEU A 154 -10.02 13.56 10.62
CA LEU A 154 -10.36 14.37 11.78
C LEU A 154 -11.74 14.99 11.61
N GLN A 155 -12.46 15.13 12.74
CA GLN A 155 -13.73 15.85 12.79
C GLN A 155 -13.47 17.31 13.19
N ARG A 156 -14.03 18.27 12.42
CA ARG A 156 -13.93 19.71 12.73
C ARG A 156 -14.57 20.03 14.09
N ASN A 157 -13.95 20.91 14.83
CA ASN A 157 -14.39 21.37 16.16
C ASN A 157 -14.55 20.22 17.18
N SER A 158 -13.71 19.19 17.06
CA SER A 158 -13.70 18.02 17.94
C SER A 158 -12.31 17.40 17.95
N ASP A 159 -11.93 16.72 19.04
CA ASP A 159 -10.69 15.95 19.15
C ASP A 159 -10.80 14.54 18.53
N LYS A 160 -11.96 14.20 17.95
CA LYS A 160 -12.19 12.88 17.36
C LYS A 160 -11.38 12.71 16.08
N SER A 161 -10.75 11.56 15.96
CA SER A 161 -10.04 11.17 14.75
C SER A 161 -10.06 9.65 14.58
N PHE A 162 -10.01 9.19 13.34
CA PHE A 162 -9.71 7.81 12.97
C PHE A 162 -8.42 7.77 12.15
N SER A 163 -7.60 6.75 12.36
CA SER A 163 -6.52 6.41 11.43
C SER A 163 -7.11 5.84 10.14
N TYR A 164 -6.34 5.89 9.05
CA TYR A 164 -6.77 5.26 7.80
C TYR A 164 -6.95 3.73 7.95
N GLY A 165 -6.11 3.07 8.76
CA GLY A 165 -6.24 1.64 9.02
C GLY A 165 -7.57 1.25 9.68
N GLU A 166 -8.07 2.08 10.61
CA GLU A 166 -9.37 1.85 11.26
C GLU A 166 -10.55 1.97 10.28
N LEU A 167 -10.36 2.67 9.17
CA LEU A 167 -11.41 2.96 8.18
C LEU A 167 -11.29 2.11 6.91
N ALA A 168 -10.11 1.54 6.65
CA ALA A 168 -9.76 0.96 5.36
C ALA A 168 -10.72 -0.15 4.90
N ASP A 169 -11.13 -1.07 5.80
CA ASP A 169 -12.03 -2.19 5.47
C ASP A 169 -13.41 -1.71 4.99
N GLU A 170 -13.96 -0.70 5.65
CA GLU A 170 -15.26 -0.14 5.25
C GLU A 170 -15.12 0.75 4.02
N ALA A 171 -14.06 1.55 3.96
CA ALA A 171 -13.79 2.41 2.82
C ALA A 171 -13.60 1.61 1.53
N ALA A 172 -12.89 0.47 1.56
CA ALA A 172 -12.69 -0.38 0.41
C ALA A 172 -13.98 -0.97 -0.19
N LYS A 173 -15.08 -0.99 0.58
CA LYS A 173 -16.40 -1.47 0.13
C LYS A 173 -17.24 -0.36 -0.52
N LEU A 174 -16.82 0.89 -0.43
CA LEU A 174 -17.53 2.00 -1.07
C LEU A 174 -17.25 2.03 -2.59
N PRO A 175 -18.21 2.54 -3.37
CA PRO A 175 -17.97 2.80 -4.79
C PRO A 175 -16.87 3.85 -4.95
N VAL A 176 -15.94 3.61 -5.88
CA VAL A 176 -14.88 4.57 -6.16
C VAL A 176 -15.46 5.83 -6.81
N PRO A 177 -15.20 7.04 -6.28
CA PRO A 177 -15.66 8.28 -6.88
C PRO A 177 -15.12 8.44 -8.31
N THR A 178 -16.01 8.74 -9.26
CA THR A 178 -15.65 8.94 -10.67
C THR A 178 -14.97 10.26 -10.94
N ASN A 179 -15.28 11.28 -10.14
CA ASN A 179 -14.71 12.63 -10.29
C ASN A 179 -14.30 13.21 -8.91
N PRO A 180 -13.27 12.64 -8.27
CA PRO A 180 -12.84 13.09 -6.95
C PRO A 180 -12.26 14.49 -7.00
N LYS A 181 -12.49 15.28 -5.96
CA LYS A 181 -12.00 16.65 -5.86
C LYS A 181 -10.49 16.67 -5.60
N LEU A 182 -9.74 17.15 -6.56
CA LEU A 182 -8.30 17.35 -6.42
C LEU A 182 -7.98 18.56 -5.56
N LYS A 183 -6.82 18.53 -4.90
CA LYS A 183 -6.26 19.67 -4.17
C LYS A 183 -5.91 20.79 -5.15
N ASP A 184 -6.09 22.03 -4.72
CA ASP A 184 -5.56 23.19 -5.41
C ASP A 184 -4.03 23.21 -5.29
N PRO A 185 -3.27 23.56 -6.34
CA PRO A 185 -1.80 23.64 -6.27
C PRO A 185 -1.26 24.55 -5.15
N LYS A 186 -2.00 25.58 -4.76
CA LYS A 186 -1.62 26.45 -3.62
C LYS A 186 -1.58 25.70 -2.27
N ASP A 187 -2.36 24.60 -2.15
CA ASP A 187 -2.46 23.78 -0.94
C ASP A 187 -1.48 22.60 -0.93
N PHE A 188 -0.59 22.51 -1.92
CA PHE A 188 0.38 21.43 -1.99
C PHE A 188 1.43 21.49 -0.86
N LYS A 189 1.63 20.36 -0.23
CA LYS A 189 2.58 20.17 0.88
C LYS A 189 3.83 19.37 0.46
N ILE A 190 3.73 18.58 -0.60
CA ILE A 190 4.77 17.69 -1.11
C ILE A 190 5.22 18.12 -2.50
N ILE A 191 4.29 18.25 -3.43
CA ILE A 191 4.56 18.61 -4.82
C ILE A 191 5.06 20.06 -4.88
N GLY A 192 6.18 20.25 -5.61
CA GLY A 192 6.82 21.56 -5.71
C GLY A 192 7.57 22.02 -4.46
N LYS A 193 7.72 21.16 -3.46
CA LYS A 193 8.54 21.45 -2.26
C LYS A 193 9.88 20.73 -2.36
N ASN A 194 10.91 21.33 -1.77
CA ASN A 194 12.21 20.69 -1.65
C ASN A 194 12.12 19.55 -0.62
N LYS A 195 12.11 18.33 -1.11
CA LYS A 195 12.08 17.11 -0.29
C LYS A 195 13.33 16.27 -0.57
N PRO A 196 14.06 15.83 0.47
CA PRO A 196 15.20 14.94 0.28
C PRO A 196 14.70 13.61 -0.32
N ARG A 197 15.57 12.98 -1.12
CA ARG A 197 15.28 11.63 -1.63
C ARG A 197 15.43 10.62 -0.50
N LEU A 198 14.42 9.76 -0.37
CA LEU A 198 14.36 8.73 0.68
C LEU A 198 15.38 7.60 0.46
N ASP A 199 15.81 7.36 -0.77
CA ASP A 199 16.76 6.31 -1.14
C ASP A 199 18.23 6.72 -1.01
N VAL A 200 18.54 7.99 -0.82
CA VAL A 200 19.93 8.49 -0.71
C VAL A 200 20.71 7.81 0.42
N PRO A 201 20.17 7.65 1.65
CA PRO A 201 20.93 6.99 2.71
C PRO A 201 21.38 5.57 2.35
N ALA A 202 20.51 4.78 1.71
CA ALA A 202 20.87 3.43 1.28
C ALA A 202 21.95 3.44 0.19
N ARG A 203 21.88 4.39 -0.75
CA ARG A 203 22.84 4.52 -1.85
C ARG A 203 24.24 4.93 -1.36
N VAL A 204 24.34 5.92 -0.49
CA VAL A 204 25.64 6.43 -0.02
C VAL A 204 26.29 5.53 1.03
N THR A 205 25.55 4.61 1.63
CA THR A 205 26.08 3.62 2.60
C THR A 205 26.30 2.24 2.03
N GLY A 206 26.13 2.04 0.70
CA GLY A 206 26.27 0.74 0.06
C GLY A 206 25.18 -0.27 0.38
N LYS A 207 24.06 0.17 0.96
CA LYS A 207 22.91 -0.72 1.28
C LYS A 207 21.88 -0.82 0.16
N ALA A 208 22.01 -0.01 -0.89
CA ALA A 208 21.14 -0.09 -2.04
C ALA A 208 21.45 -1.37 -2.83
N VAL A 209 20.40 -2.11 -3.21
CA VAL A 209 20.51 -3.33 -4.02
C VAL A 209 20.14 -2.96 -5.47
N PHE A 210 21.04 -3.24 -6.41
CA PHE A 210 20.85 -3.05 -7.83
C PHE A 210 20.66 -4.40 -8.53
N GLY A 211 20.29 -4.38 -9.81
CA GLY A 211 20.01 -5.60 -10.56
C GLY A 211 21.18 -6.60 -10.59
N LEU A 212 22.43 -6.12 -10.57
CA LEU A 212 23.63 -6.97 -10.51
C LEU A 212 23.88 -7.57 -9.13
N ASP A 213 23.28 -7.00 -8.08
CA ASP A 213 23.46 -7.43 -6.69
C ASP A 213 22.38 -8.45 -6.27
N VAL A 214 21.44 -8.77 -7.16
CA VAL A 214 20.35 -9.71 -6.85
C VAL A 214 20.86 -11.13 -6.89
N GLU A 215 20.72 -11.84 -5.76
CA GLU A 215 21.02 -13.27 -5.63
C GLU A 215 19.77 -14.04 -5.22
N LEU A 216 19.48 -15.12 -5.94
CA LEU A 216 18.35 -16.01 -5.66
C LEU A 216 18.85 -17.43 -5.42
N PRO A 217 18.18 -18.22 -4.56
CA PRO A 217 18.52 -19.63 -4.37
C PRO A 217 18.49 -20.40 -5.71
N GLY A 218 19.60 -21.04 -6.06
CA GLY A 218 19.73 -21.79 -7.31
C GLY A 218 19.94 -20.92 -8.57
N MET A 219 20.23 -19.62 -8.41
CA MET A 219 20.54 -18.73 -9.53
C MET A 219 21.81 -19.21 -10.27
N VAL A 220 21.73 -19.17 -11.60
CA VAL A 220 22.88 -19.41 -12.49
C VAL A 220 23.23 -18.15 -13.27
N TYR A 221 24.51 -18.01 -13.60
CA TYR A 221 24.98 -16.89 -14.39
C TYR A 221 25.19 -17.35 -15.83
N ALA A 222 24.79 -16.51 -16.79
CA ALA A 222 25.01 -16.76 -18.21
C ALA A 222 25.66 -15.56 -18.86
N ALA A 223 26.61 -15.83 -19.76
CA ALA A 223 27.20 -14.84 -20.63
C ALA A 223 26.73 -15.06 -22.07
N MET A 224 26.40 -13.98 -22.75
CA MET A 224 26.01 -14.03 -24.16
C MET A 224 27.25 -14.02 -25.05
N LEU A 225 27.37 -15.04 -25.90
CA LEU A 225 28.38 -15.06 -26.97
C LEU A 225 27.71 -14.63 -28.27
N HIS A 226 28.15 -13.52 -28.81
CA HIS A 226 27.68 -13.03 -30.12
C HIS A 226 28.39 -13.73 -31.26
N ALA A 227 27.72 -13.88 -32.39
CA ALA A 227 28.34 -14.30 -33.61
C ALA A 227 29.43 -13.29 -34.03
N PRO A 228 30.58 -13.78 -34.54
CA PRO A 228 31.69 -12.89 -34.89
C PRO A 228 31.41 -11.97 -36.10
N ALA A 229 30.32 -12.23 -36.81
CA ALA A 229 29.88 -11.41 -37.96
C ALA A 229 28.38 -11.24 -37.94
N ILE A 230 27.89 -10.07 -38.32
CA ILE A 230 26.47 -9.79 -38.59
C ILE A 230 26.26 -10.15 -40.09
N HIS A 231 25.34 -11.09 -40.34
CA HIS A 231 24.89 -11.50 -41.68
C HIS A 231 23.52 -10.88 -41.97
#